data_e51be7da0a9e08142969149a9b420876
#
_entry.id   e51be7da0a9e08142969149a9b420876
#
_cell.length_a   1.000
_cell.length_b   1.000
_cell.length_c   1.000
_cell.angle_alpha   90.00
_cell.angle_beta   90.00
_cell.angle_gamma   90.00
#
_symmetry.space_group_name_H-M   'P 1'
#
loop_
_entity.id
_entity.type
_entity.pdbx_description
1 polymer ?
#
loop_
_entity_poly.entity_id
_entity_poly.type
_entity_poly.pdbx_seq_one_letter_code
_entity_poly.pdbx_strand_id
1 'polypeptide(L)'
;MCGGFLICATKMEGTSLGQYTSQGGITCWRKICPLFEGLGYGSQIVILYTGVYYIIILAWAFLYLFFSFSSELPWANCKNSWNTEYCMEFNKNNMTDNIPDKITSPVVEFWEKRILGLSVGIEEIGNVRWELALCLLLAWIICYFCVFNGVKSTGKVVYFTATFPYLMLMVLLVRGLTLPGAISGITFYLYPDPTRLTDPQVWMDAGSQIFYSYGVCTGTLTALGSYNKYDNNCYRDCLYLCLLNSMTSFVAGFAIFSVLGFMADEQGMDISMVAESGPGLAFIAYPRAVALMPLPQLWAVFFFIMIIFLGLDSEFVYHEALVTAISDMYPSFFQNGHRRKILLLLICVVSFLVGLLMVTEGGLYVFLLFDYYACSGMTLLAFAILQSICVGWVYGADRLYDNIEDMIGYRPWPHMKFCWKYMTPIICIGTFVFSLVKYTPLKLNNLYEYPWWGYALGGFFTLSSTMLVPLWMVYAFYKTPGSISQRMKTLCTPAEDLPNPKSPKGVLASCTFETFTDLQTLRQHSPEDVLTAQSKKE
;
A
#
# COMPACT_ATOMS: atom_id res chain seq x y z
N MET A 1 16.28 10.92 -10.06
CA MET A 1 15.90 12.27 -9.55
C MET A 1 14.61 12.81 -10.16
N CYS A 2 14.41 12.83 -11.47
CA CYS A 2 13.16 13.35 -12.07
C CYS A 2 11.89 12.60 -11.59
N GLY A 3 11.93 11.28 -11.45
CA GLY A 3 10.82 10.49 -10.92
C GLY A 3 10.41 10.88 -9.49
N GLY A 4 11.36 11.16 -8.61
CA GLY A 4 11.07 11.55 -7.23
C GLY A 4 10.33 12.89 -7.11
N PHE A 5 10.64 13.87 -7.97
CA PHE A 5 9.91 15.14 -7.99
C PHE A 5 8.49 15.01 -8.53
N LEU A 6 8.30 14.18 -9.54
CA LEU A 6 6.98 13.89 -10.11
C LEU A 6 6.06 13.28 -9.05
N ILE A 7 6.57 12.32 -8.30
CA ILE A 7 5.83 11.59 -7.28
C ILE A 7 5.56 12.47 -6.07
N CYS A 8 6.52 13.30 -5.68
CA CYS A 8 6.31 14.30 -4.64
C CYS A 8 5.14 15.24 -5.03
N ALA A 9 5.06 15.64 -6.30
CA ALA A 9 3.95 16.44 -6.80
C ALA A 9 2.60 15.71 -6.69
N THR A 10 2.53 14.44 -7.12
CA THR A 10 1.29 13.65 -7.08
C THR A 10 0.88 13.29 -5.63
N LYS A 11 1.86 13.01 -4.76
CA LYS A 11 1.62 12.79 -3.33
C LYS A 11 1.10 14.04 -2.64
N MET A 12 1.69 15.20 -2.95
CA MET A 12 1.25 16.49 -2.46
C MET A 12 -0.17 16.80 -2.91
N GLU A 13 -0.54 16.46 -4.15
CA GLU A 13 -1.89 16.59 -4.66
C GLU A 13 -2.90 15.90 -3.75
N GLY A 14 -2.75 14.57 -3.51
CA GLY A 14 -3.66 13.82 -2.64
C GLY A 14 -3.75 14.37 -1.22
N THR A 15 -2.61 14.67 -0.59
CA THR A 15 -2.55 15.18 0.78
C THR A 15 -3.16 16.58 0.89
N SER A 16 -2.85 17.49 -0.06
CA SER A 16 -3.39 18.86 -0.06
C SER A 16 -4.90 18.90 -0.30
N LEU A 17 -5.42 18.03 -1.17
CA LEU A 17 -6.85 17.92 -1.42
C LEU A 17 -7.60 17.45 -0.16
N GLY A 18 -7.08 16.44 0.55
CA GLY A 18 -7.64 15.98 1.81
C GLY A 18 -7.61 17.05 2.89
N GLN A 19 -6.49 17.73 3.06
CA GLN A 19 -6.31 18.81 4.05
C GLN A 19 -7.21 20.03 3.74
N TYR A 20 -7.31 20.43 2.47
CA TYR A 20 -8.13 21.56 2.04
C TYR A 20 -9.62 21.32 2.23
N THR A 21 -10.11 20.10 1.91
CA THR A 21 -11.53 19.75 2.00
C THR A 21 -11.94 19.25 3.38
N SER A 22 -10.99 18.81 4.21
CA SER A 22 -11.21 18.08 5.48
C SER A 22 -12.16 16.89 5.30
N GLN A 23 -12.07 16.20 4.15
CA GLN A 23 -12.97 15.11 3.76
C GLN A 23 -12.17 13.90 3.26
N GLY A 24 -12.74 12.71 3.46
CA GLY A 24 -12.19 11.45 2.96
C GLY A 24 -12.24 11.31 1.44
N GLY A 25 -11.70 10.20 0.94
CA GLY A 25 -11.41 10.00 -0.48
C GLY A 25 -12.58 10.16 -1.45
N ILE A 26 -13.83 9.90 -1.04
CA ILE A 26 -15.02 10.02 -1.93
C ILE A 26 -15.57 11.45 -1.89
N THR A 27 -15.89 11.94 -0.70
CA THR A 27 -16.52 13.25 -0.50
C THR A 27 -15.61 14.41 -0.88
N CYS A 28 -14.30 14.24 -0.81
CA CYS A 28 -13.32 15.18 -1.33
C CYS A 28 -13.53 15.44 -2.83
N TRP A 29 -13.62 14.39 -3.65
CA TRP A 29 -13.85 14.53 -5.09
C TRP A 29 -15.21 15.14 -5.42
N ARG A 30 -16.26 14.78 -4.66
CA ARG A 30 -17.58 15.41 -4.77
C ARG A 30 -17.52 16.92 -4.58
N LYS A 31 -16.71 17.40 -3.62
CA LYS A 31 -16.57 18.84 -3.35
C LYS A 31 -15.72 19.58 -4.37
N ILE A 32 -14.66 18.95 -4.87
CA ILE A 32 -13.71 19.57 -5.80
C ILE A 32 -14.24 19.54 -7.23
N CYS A 33 -14.67 18.38 -7.69
CA CYS A 33 -15.18 18.18 -9.03
C CYS A 33 -16.19 17.02 -9.05
N PRO A 34 -17.50 17.27 -8.93
CA PRO A 34 -18.53 16.23 -8.88
C PRO A 34 -18.50 15.25 -10.08
N LEU A 35 -18.02 15.70 -11.25
CA LEU A 35 -17.85 14.87 -12.44
C LEU A 35 -16.88 13.71 -12.19
N PHE A 36 -15.84 13.94 -11.40
CA PHE A 36 -14.78 12.98 -11.08
C PHE A 36 -14.95 12.28 -9.73
N GLU A 37 -16.12 12.35 -9.10
CA GLU A 37 -16.40 11.64 -7.85
C GLU A 37 -16.20 10.13 -7.98
N GLY A 38 -16.33 9.57 -9.18
CA GLY A 38 -15.99 8.18 -9.50
C GLY A 38 -14.56 7.77 -9.15
N LEU A 39 -13.58 8.71 -9.14
CA LEU A 39 -12.23 8.46 -8.65
C LEU A 39 -12.23 8.05 -7.18
N GLY A 40 -13.08 8.69 -6.39
CA GLY A 40 -13.25 8.34 -4.98
C GLY A 40 -13.77 6.91 -4.80
N TYR A 41 -14.84 6.54 -5.50
CA TYR A 41 -15.38 5.17 -5.41
C TYR A 41 -14.39 4.12 -5.90
N GLY A 42 -13.77 4.34 -7.06
CA GLY A 42 -12.80 3.39 -7.62
C GLY A 42 -11.59 3.20 -6.72
N SER A 43 -11.05 4.28 -6.14
CA SER A 43 -9.93 4.19 -5.21
C SER A 43 -10.27 3.41 -3.93
N GLN A 44 -11.51 3.51 -3.42
CA GLN A 44 -11.93 2.71 -2.26
C GLN A 44 -12.03 1.22 -2.58
N ILE A 45 -12.41 0.84 -3.81
CA ILE A 45 -12.37 -0.56 -4.25
C ILE A 45 -10.93 -1.07 -4.32
N VAL A 46 -10.00 -0.27 -4.84
CA VAL A 46 -8.57 -0.63 -4.85
C VAL A 46 -8.05 -0.81 -3.41
N ILE A 47 -8.39 0.09 -2.48
CA ILE A 47 -8.03 -0.04 -1.06
C ILE A 47 -8.60 -1.34 -0.46
N LEU A 48 -9.86 -1.65 -0.74
CA LEU A 48 -10.50 -2.87 -0.25
C LEU A 48 -9.77 -4.11 -0.75
N TYR A 49 -9.45 -4.17 -2.04
CA TYR A 49 -8.69 -5.28 -2.62
C TYR A 49 -7.28 -5.37 -2.01
N THR A 50 -6.60 -4.23 -1.85
CA THR A 50 -5.28 -4.18 -1.24
C THR A 50 -5.31 -4.72 0.19
N GLY A 51 -6.25 -4.29 1.04
CA GLY A 51 -6.38 -4.78 2.41
C GLY A 51 -6.67 -6.28 2.50
N VAL A 52 -7.44 -6.83 1.55
CA VAL A 52 -7.76 -8.26 1.55
C VAL A 52 -6.54 -9.15 1.24
N TYR A 53 -5.73 -8.78 0.25
CA TYR A 53 -4.58 -9.63 -0.11
C TYR A 53 -3.32 -9.31 0.71
N TYR A 54 -3.10 -8.06 1.08
CA TYR A 54 -1.88 -7.66 1.76
C TYR A 54 -1.73 -8.29 3.16
N ILE A 55 -2.83 -8.48 3.87
CA ILE A 55 -2.84 -9.13 5.20
C ILE A 55 -2.44 -10.62 5.14
N ILE A 56 -2.52 -11.27 3.97
CA ILE A 56 -2.06 -12.65 3.79
C ILE A 56 -0.55 -12.76 3.99
N ILE A 57 0.22 -11.74 3.56
CA ILE A 57 1.67 -11.66 3.81
C ILE A 57 1.95 -11.69 5.31
N LEU A 58 1.11 -11.01 6.11
CA LEU A 58 1.22 -11.04 7.57
C LEU A 58 0.93 -12.43 8.15
N ALA A 59 -0.06 -13.13 7.60
CA ALA A 59 -0.37 -14.50 8.03
C ALA A 59 0.82 -15.45 7.77
N TRP A 60 1.48 -15.33 6.62
CA TRP A 60 2.70 -16.07 6.33
C TRP A 60 3.84 -15.69 7.28
N ALA A 61 4.04 -14.39 7.51
CA ALA A 61 5.08 -13.90 8.42
C ALA A 61 4.86 -14.37 9.88
N PHE A 62 3.61 -14.39 10.37
CA PHE A 62 3.28 -14.94 11.69
C PHE A 62 3.61 -16.42 11.77
N LEU A 63 3.27 -17.20 10.75
CA LEU A 63 3.54 -18.63 10.74
C LEU A 63 5.05 -18.91 10.74
N TYR A 64 5.83 -18.19 9.94
CA TYR A 64 7.29 -18.27 9.97
C TYR A 64 7.88 -17.84 11.34
N LEU A 65 7.30 -16.80 11.94
CA LEU A 65 7.72 -16.36 13.27
C LEU A 65 7.50 -17.46 14.32
N PHE A 66 6.35 -18.16 14.29
CA PHE A 66 6.12 -19.29 15.20
C PHE A 66 7.13 -20.42 14.98
N PHE A 67 7.44 -20.76 13.74
CA PHE A 67 8.46 -21.75 13.44
C PHE A 67 9.88 -21.30 13.79
N SER A 68 10.16 -20.00 13.86
CA SER A 68 11.47 -19.45 14.25
C SER A 68 11.85 -19.73 15.71
N PHE A 69 10.88 -20.06 16.58
CA PHE A 69 11.13 -20.45 17.96
C PHE A 69 11.49 -21.93 18.15
N SER A 70 11.60 -22.70 17.07
CA SER A 70 12.03 -24.10 17.12
C SER A 70 13.53 -24.21 17.44
N SER A 71 13.95 -25.30 18.05
CA SER A 71 15.37 -25.58 18.37
C SER A 71 16.26 -25.61 17.13
N GLU A 72 15.75 -26.15 16.03
CA GLU A 72 16.33 -26.07 14.70
C GLU A 72 15.32 -25.43 13.76
N LEU A 73 15.79 -24.57 12.85
CA LEU A 73 14.90 -23.94 11.87
C LEU A 73 14.39 -25.01 10.89
N PRO A 74 13.07 -25.17 10.74
CA PRO A 74 12.50 -26.24 9.90
C PRO A 74 12.89 -26.16 8.42
N TRP A 75 13.27 -25.00 7.95
CA TRP A 75 13.72 -24.78 6.56
C TRP A 75 15.24 -24.88 6.36
N ALA A 76 16.01 -25.21 7.41
CA ALA A 76 17.46 -25.27 7.33
C ALA A 76 17.97 -26.63 6.80
N ASN A 77 17.20 -27.70 6.97
CA ASN A 77 17.62 -29.06 6.63
C ASN A 77 16.54 -29.86 5.87
N CYS A 78 16.95 -30.98 5.26
CA CYS A 78 16.09 -31.89 4.49
C CYS A 78 15.55 -33.08 5.31
N LYS A 79 15.54 -33.00 6.66
CA LYS A 79 15.17 -34.14 7.52
C LYS A 79 13.70 -34.15 7.95
N ASN A 80 12.89 -33.27 7.41
CA ASN A 80 11.49 -33.10 7.81
C ASN A 80 10.54 -33.96 6.95
N SER A 81 9.35 -34.23 7.47
CA SER A 81 8.36 -35.09 6.82
C SER A 81 7.80 -34.58 5.48
N TRP A 82 7.93 -33.27 5.23
CA TRP A 82 7.50 -32.63 3.96
C TRP A 82 8.59 -32.57 2.91
N ASN A 83 9.84 -32.95 3.27
CA ASN A 83 10.94 -32.99 2.31
C ASN A 83 10.81 -34.22 1.39
N THR A 84 11.20 -34.02 0.13
CA THR A 84 11.25 -35.10 -0.87
C THR A 84 12.66 -35.64 -1.01
N GLU A 85 12.79 -36.77 -1.74
CA GLU A 85 14.08 -37.36 -2.10
C GLU A 85 14.95 -36.43 -2.96
N TYR A 86 14.35 -35.37 -3.57
CA TYR A 86 15.04 -34.35 -4.36
C TYR A 86 15.55 -33.17 -3.52
N CYS A 87 15.28 -33.17 -2.21
CA CYS A 87 15.79 -32.13 -1.32
C CYS A 87 17.30 -32.27 -1.13
N MET A 88 18.04 -31.19 -1.42
CA MET A 88 19.49 -31.15 -1.20
C MET A 88 19.89 -29.89 -0.46
N GLU A 89 20.74 -30.08 0.56
CA GLU A 89 21.37 -28.98 1.26
C GLU A 89 22.56 -28.49 0.43
N PHE A 90 22.50 -27.25 -0.06
CA PHE A 90 23.58 -26.65 -0.83
C PHE A 90 24.69 -26.19 0.12
N ASN A 91 25.83 -26.87 0.05
CA ASN A 91 27.07 -26.51 0.70
C ASN A 91 28.21 -26.50 -0.33
N LYS A 92 29.16 -25.56 -0.19
CA LYS A 92 30.33 -25.39 -1.06
C LYS A 92 31.13 -26.71 -1.29
N ASN A 93 31.01 -27.65 -0.34
CA ASN A 93 31.71 -28.93 -0.37
C ASN A 93 30.95 -30.05 -1.11
N ASN A 94 29.70 -29.85 -1.50
CA ASN A 94 28.83 -30.88 -2.10
C ASN A 94 28.55 -30.65 -3.60
N MET A 95 29.24 -29.71 -4.25
CA MET A 95 29.13 -29.53 -5.69
C MET A 95 29.90 -30.63 -6.44
N THR A 96 29.21 -31.72 -6.73
CA THR A 96 29.65 -32.72 -7.71
C THR A 96 29.11 -32.35 -9.09
N ASP A 97 29.89 -32.58 -10.15
CA ASP A 97 29.64 -32.20 -11.55
C ASP A 97 28.36 -32.78 -12.18
N ASN A 98 27.59 -33.61 -11.46
CA ASN A 98 26.35 -34.23 -11.90
C ASN A 98 25.16 -33.78 -11.04
N ILE A 99 24.65 -32.59 -11.26
CA ILE A 99 23.43 -32.10 -10.60
C ILE A 99 22.23 -32.57 -11.43
N PRO A 100 21.31 -33.40 -10.88
CA PRO A 100 20.06 -33.75 -11.55
C PRO A 100 19.16 -32.53 -11.76
N ASP A 101 18.49 -32.40 -12.89
CA ASP A 101 17.60 -31.27 -13.26
C ASP A 101 16.41 -31.00 -12.30
N LYS A 102 16.24 -31.78 -11.24
CA LYS A 102 15.08 -31.74 -10.32
C LYS A 102 15.44 -31.48 -8.85
N ILE A 103 16.61 -30.90 -8.55
CA ILE A 103 16.98 -30.63 -7.16
C ILE A 103 16.25 -29.41 -6.62
N THR A 104 15.66 -29.53 -5.41
CA THR A 104 15.02 -28.46 -4.68
C THR A 104 15.75 -28.15 -3.36
N SER A 105 15.71 -26.89 -2.93
CA SER A 105 16.29 -26.51 -1.64
C SER A 105 15.30 -26.76 -0.49
N PRO A 106 15.78 -27.04 0.74
CA PRO A 106 14.91 -27.25 1.90
C PRO A 106 14.00 -26.06 2.19
N VAL A 107 14.43 -24.83 1.88
CA VAL A 107 13.64 -23.61 2.07
C VAL A 107 12.48 -23.54 1.06
N VAL A 108 12.73 -23.90 -0.20
CA VAL A 108 11.66 -23.92 -1.23
C VAL A 108 10.62 -24.99 -0.88
N GLU A 109 11.05 -26.20 -0.50
CA GLU A 109 10.12 -27.24 -0.09
C GLU A 109 9.34 -26.88 1.18
N PHE A 110 9.96 -26.20 2.14
CA PHE A 110 9.26 -25.68 3.30
C PHE A 110 8.18 -24.67 2.90
N TRP A 111 8.50 -23.72 2.01
CA TRP A 111 7.56 -22.72 1.52
C TRP A 111 6.41 -23.36 0.75
N GLU A 112 6.72 -24.14 -0.29
CA GLU A 112 5.71 -24.68 -1.19
C GLU A 112 4.88 -25.80 -0.56
N LYS A 113 5.51 -26.73 0.18
CA LYS A 113 4.82 -27.93 0.69
C LYS A 113 4.32 -27.78 2.12
N ARG A 114 5.10 -27.15 3.00
CA ARG A 114 4.72 -27.05 4.40
C ARG A 114 3.85 -25.83 4.70
N ILE A 115 4.22 -24.66 4.19
CA ILE A 115 3.47 -23.42 4.43
C ILE A 115 2.25 -23.37 3.53
N LEU A 116 2.46 -23.35 2.21
CA LEU A 116 1.36 -23.19 1.25
C LEU A 116 0.59 -24.48 1.02
N GLY A 117 1.28 -25.64 0.98
CA GLY A 117 0.70 -26.90 0.48
C GLY A 117 0.30 -26.76 -0.98
N LEU A 118 1.15 -26.10 -1.79
CA LEU A 118 0.83 -25.58 -3.12
C LEU A 118 0.26 -26.68 -4.04
N SER A 119 -0.92 -26.43 -4.60
CA SER A 119 -1.57 -27.27 -5.61
C SER A 119 -0.94 -27.09 -6.99
N VAL A 120 -1.32 -27.92 -7.95
CA VAL A 120 -0.78 -27.87 -9.32
C VAL A 120 -1.24 -26.62 -10.07
N GLY A 121 -2.36 -26.01 -9.68
CA GLY A 121 -2.89 -24.81 -10.32
C GLY A 121 -4.09 -24.23 -9.59
N ILE A 122 -4.57 -23.08 -10.08
CA ILE A 122 -5.75 -22.37 -9.52
C ILE A 122 -7.04 -23.20 -9.64
N GLU A 123 -7.08 -24.19 -10.51
CA GLU A 123 -8.22 -25.08 -10.72
C GLU A 123 -8.43 -26.02 -9.54
N GLU A 124 -7.36 -26.32 -8.81
CA GLU A 124 -7.39 -27.16 -7.61
C GLU A 124 -7.18 -26.27 -6.38
N ILE A 125 -8.27 -25.67 -5.89
CA ILE A 125 -8.22 -24.79 -4.71
C ILE A 125 -7.80 -25.57 -3.45
N GLY A 126 -8.12 -26.87 -3.37
CA GLY A 126 -7.76 -27.72 -2.24
C GLY A 126 -8.40 -27.33 -0.92
N ASN A 127 -7.78 -27.77 0.17
CA ASN A 127 -8.27 -27.52 1.53
C ASN A 127 -7.72 -26.20 2.11
N VAL A 128 -8.47 -25.63 3.04
CA VAL A 128 -7.99 -24.48 3.82
C VAL A 128 -6.87 -24.93 4.76
N ARG A 129 -5.75 -24.24 4.72
CA ARG A 129 -4.63 -24.44 5.67
C ARG A 129 -5.00 -23.80 7.01
N TRP A 130 -5.45 -24.62 7.95
CA TRP A 130 -5.98 -24.14 9.25
C TRP A 130 -4.95 -23.30 10.04
N GLU A 131 -3.66 -23.63 9.97
CA GLU A 131 -2.58 -22.85 10.64
C GLU A 131 -2.50 -21.44 10.07
N LEU A 132 -2.53 -21.31 8.73
CA LEU A 132 -2.56 -20.00 8.07
C LEU A 132 -3.86 -19.25 8.36
N ALA A 133 -5.00 -19.94 8.41
CA ALA A 133 -6.28 -19.33 8.75
C ALA A 133 -6.28 -18.77 10.19
N LEU A 134 -5.66 -19.45 11.15
CA LEU A 134 -5.49 -18.93 12.50
C LEU A 134 -4.53 -17.73 12.55
N CYS A 135 -3.43 -17.76 11.81
CA CYS A 135 -2.52 -16.62 11.69
C CYS A 135 -3.21 -15.42 11.03
N LEU A 136 -4.03 -15.66 10.00
CA LEU A 136 -4.85 -14.63 9.37
C LEU A 136 -5.87 -14.04 10.34
N LEU A 137 -6.55 -14.88 11.12
CA LEU A 137 -7.47 -14.41 12.16
C LEU A 137 -6.76 -13.56 13.20
N LEU A 138 -5.58 -13.99 13.65
CA LEU A 138 -4.74 -13.21 14.58
C LEU A 138 -4.38 -11.84 14.01
N ALA A 139 -3.96 -11.79 12.74
CA ALA A 139 -3.64 -10.52 12.06
C ALA A 139 -4.86 -9.58 12.02
N TRP A 140 -6.05 -10.10 11.69
CA TRP A 140 -7.29 -9.33 11.69
C TRP A 140 -7.70 -8.83 13.08
N ILE A 141 -7.54 -9.65 14.11
CA ILE A 141 -7.81 -9.24 15.50
C ILE A 141 -6.89 -8.09 15.90
N ILE A 142 -5.59 -8.19 15.61
CA ILE A 142 -4.62 -7.11 15.89
C ILE A 142 -5.01 -5.84 15.12
N CYS A 143 -5.27 -5.94 13.82
CA CYS A 143 -5.69 -4.82 12.98
C CYS A 143 -6.95 -4.14 13.52
N TYR A 144 -7.99 -4.91 13.86
CA TYR A 144 -9.23 -4.38 14.42
C TYR A 144 -8.99 -3.56 15.69
N PHE A 145 -8.25 -4.10 16.66
CA PHE A 145 -8.00 -3.40 17.92
C PHE A 145 -7.10 -2.18 17.76
N CYS A 146 -6.19 -2.17 16.82
CA CYS A 146 -5.35 -1.02 16.53
C CYS A 146 -6.12 0.14 15.88
N VAL A 147 -7.05 -0.17 14.96
CA VAL A 147 -7.85 0.84 14.24
C VAL A 147 -9.15 1.21 14.97
N PHE A 148 -9.58 0.43 15.94
CA PHE A 148 -10.85 0.48 16.66
C PHE A 148 -11.27 1.88 17.17
N ASN A 149 -10.34 2.68 17.68
CA ASN A 149 -10.58 4.04 18.17
C ASN A 149 -10.21 5.14 17.15
N GLY A 150 -9.95 4.76 15.90
CA GLY A 150 -9.53 5.66 14.84
C GLY A 150 -8.11 6.20 15.04
N VAL A 151 -7.77 7.28 14.33
CA VAL A 151 -6.43 7.87 14.26
C VAL A 151 -5.77 8.11 15.62
N LYS A 152 -6.54 8.37 16.68
CA LYS A 152 -6.00 8.55 18.04
C LYS A 152 -5.35 7.28 18.61
N SER A 153 -5.89 6.11 18.29
CA SER A 153 -5.34 4.82 18.71
C SER A 153 -4.23 4.38 17.77
N THR A 154 -4.52 4.41 16.49
CA THR A 154 -3.58 4.05 15.43
C THR A 154 -2.29 4.86 15.54
N GLY A 155 -2.37 6.18 15.74
CA GLY A 155 -1.20 7.05 15.86
C GLY A 155 -0.24 6.69 17.00
N LYS A 156 -0.75 6.16 18.13
CA LYS A 156 0.12 5.71 19.24
C LYS A 156 0.85 4.42 18.91
N VAL A 157 0.17 3.48 18.24
CA VAL A 157 0.75 2.20 17.83
C VAL A 157 1.79 2.43 16.73
N VAL A 158 1.47 3.29 15.76
CA VAL A 158 2.33 3.62 14.63
C VAL A 158 3.68 4.20 15.06
N TYR A 159 3.76 4.96 16.17
CA TYR A 159 5.09 5.40 16.67
C TYR A 159 6.04 4.23 16.94
N PHE A 160 5.52 3.12 17.44
CA PHE A 160 6.33 1.93 17.71
C PHE A 160 6.52 1.08 16.44
N THR A 161 5.43 0.76 15.74
CA THR A 161 5.45 -0.14 14.56
C THR A 161 6.20 0.48 13.39
N ALA A 162 6.21 1.81 13.23
CA ALA A 162 6.98 2.48 12.19
C ALA A 162 8.47 2.67 12.56
N THR A 163 8.82 2.88 13.84
CA THR A 163 10.23 3.11 14.21
C THR A 163 11.03 1.82 14.37
N PHE A 164 10.41 0.75 14.86
CA PHE A 164 11.05 -0.54 15.08
C PHE A 164 11.67 -1.13 13.80
N PRO A 165 11.00 -1.14 12.63
CA PRO A 165 11.59 -1.63 11.40
C PRO A 165 12.86 -0.90 10.97
N TYR A 166 12.97 0.41 11.19
CA TYR A 166 14.21 1.15 10.91
C TYR A 166 15.37 0.68 11.79
N LEU A 167 15.08 0.46 13.09
CA LEU A 167 16.08 -0.09 14.00
C LEU A 167 16.56 -1.47 13.53
N MET A 168 15.62 -2.35 13.18
CA MET A 168 15.94 -3.70 12.71
C MET A 168 16.67 -3.67 11.36
N LEU A 169 16.26 -2.80 10.44
CA LEU A 169 16.95 -2.62 9.17
C LEU A 169 18.42 -2.22 9.37
N MET A 170 18.70 -1.32 10.31
CA MET A 170 20.08 -0.93 10.65
C MET A 170 20.86 -2.10 11.24
N VAL A 171 20.26 -2.88 12.13
CA VAL A 171 20.88 -4.08 12.72
C VAL A 171 21.19 -5.12 11.63
N LEU A 172 20.24 -5.39 10.74
CA LEU A 172 20.42 -6.31 9.61
C LEU A 172 21.47 -5.79 8.61
N LEU A 173 21.50 -4.48 8.35
CA LEU A 173 22.52 -3.86 7.51
C LEU A 173 23.92 -4.06 8.08
N VAL A 174 24.12 -3.71 9.35
CA VAL A 174 25.43 -3.90 10.02
C VAL A 174 25.85 -5.37 9.97
N ARG A 175 24.90 -6.28 10.23
CA ARG A 175 25.18 -7.72 10.15
C ARG A 175 25.50 -8.15 8.72
N GLY A 176 24.70 -7.73 7.73
CA GLY A 176 24.92 -8.04 6.32
C GLY A 176 26.31 -7.60 5.83
N LEU A 177 26.73 -6.38 6.19
CA LEU A 177 28.03 -5.83 5.82
C LEU A 177 29.24 -6.59 6.43
N THR A 178 29.04 -7.28 7.56
CA THR A 178 30.10 -8.09 8.21
C THR A 178 30.21 -9.51 7.66
N LEU A 179 29.31 -9.93 6.76
CA LEU A 179 29.32 -11.27 6.18
C LEU A 179 30.36 -11.37 5.03
N PRO A 180 31.00 -12.55 4.83
CA PRO A 180 31.84 -12.77 3.68
C PRO A 180 31.00 -12.67 2.40
N GLY A 181 31.57 -12.20 1.28
CA GLY A 181 30.84 -12.03 0.02
C GLY A 181 29.91 -10.81 -0.05
N ALA A 182 29.67 -10.07 1.04
CA ALA A 182 28.80 -8.90 1.07
C ALA A 182 29.19 -7.81 0.05
N ILE A 183 30.48 -7.60 -0.16
CA ILE A 183 31.01 -6.60 -1.11
C ILE A 183 30.59 -6.95 -2.54
N SER A 184 30.58 -8.21 -2.92
CA SER A 184 30.10 -8.68 -4.22
C SER A 184 28.64 -8.31 -4.46
N GLY A 185 27.78 -8.54 -3.44
CA GLY A 185 26.37 -8.14 -3.49
C GLY A 185 26.16 -6.64 -3.62
N ILE A 186 26.91 -5.84 -2.87
CA ILE A 186 26.85 -4.38 -2.94
C ILE A 186 27.33 -3.88 -4.29
N THR A 187 28.38 -4.47 -4.84
CA THR A 187 28.87 -4.13 -6.18
C THR A 187 27.81 -4.43 -7.23
N PHE A 188 27.15 -5.58 -7.14
CA PHE A 188 26.04 -5.94 -8.04
C PHE A 188 24.86 -4.93 -7.93
N TYR A 189 24.52 -4.50 -6.72
CA TYR A 189 23.47 -3.51 -6.49
C TYR A 189 23.78 -2.12 -7.06
N LEU A 190 25.03 -1.67 -6.94
CA LEU A 190 25.44 -0.33 -7.35
C LEU A 190 25.96 -0.26 -8.78
N TYR A 191 26.42 -1.36 -9.36
CA TYR A 191 27.00 -1.36 -10.70
C TYR A 191 25.90 -1.23 -11.76
N PRO A 192 25.83 -0.10 -12.49
CA PRO A 192 24.78 0.10 -13.48
C PRO A 192 25.12 -0.71 -14.75
N ASP A 193 24.10 -1.36 -15.31
CA ASP A 193 24.15 -1.89 -16.68
C ASP A 193 23.50 -0.91 -17.65
N PRO A 194 24.27 -0.09 -18.40
CA PRO A 194 23.72 0.89 -19.32
C PRO A 194 22.91 0.27 -20.46
N THR A 195 23.13 -1.00 -20.78
CA THR A 195 22.43 -1.68 -21.87
C THR A 195 20.95 -1.90 -21.50
N ARG A 196 20.64 -2.12 -20.22
CA ARG A 196 19.30 -2.25 -19.71
C ARG A 196 18.48 -0.96 -19.76
N LEU A 197 19.12 0.21 -19.76
CA LEU A 197 18.42 1.49 -19.88
C LEU A 197 17.75 1.70 -21.25
N THR A 198 18.17 0.93 -22.25
CA THR A 198 17.51 0.94 -23.58
C THR A 198 16.27 0.07 -23.63
N ASP A 199 16.04 -0.79 -22.62
CA ASP A 199 14.86 -1.63 -22.51
C ASP A 199 13.70 -0.84 -21.87
N PRO A 200 12.62 -0.58 -22.62
CA PRO A 200 11.47 0.14 -22.09
C PRO A 200 10.77 -0.58 -20.92
N GLN A 201 10.91 -1.91 -20.83
CA GLN A 201 10.34 -2.69 -19.74
C GLN A 201 10.88 -2.26 -18.39
N VAL A 202 12.18 -1.98 -18.29
CA VAL A 202 12.82 -1.50 -17.05
C VAL A 202 12.19 -0.19 -16.55
N TRP A 203 11.88 0.73 -17.47
CA TRP A 203 11.23 1.99 -17.11
C TRP A 203 9.78 1.80 -16.67
N MET A 204 9.06 0.87 -17.28
CA MET A 204 7.70 0.54 -16.92
C MET A 204 7.65 -0.08 -15.52
N ASP A 205 8.49 -1.07 -15.23
CA ASP A 205 8.55 -1.74 -13.94
C ASP A 205 8.96 -0.75 -12.83
N ALA A 206 9.97 0.09 -13.09
CA ALA A 206 10.38 1.14 -12.17
C ALA A 206 9.25 2.15 -11.92
N GLY A 207 8.53 2.57 -12.96
CA GLY A 207 7.39 3.48 -12.85
C GLY A 207 6.27 2.89 -12.01
N SER A 208 5.83 1.68 -12.31
CA SER A 208 4.78 0.97 -11.58
C SER A 208 5.13 0.78 -10.11
N GLN A 209 6.38 0.35 -9.83
CA GLN A 209 6.86 0.16 -8.47
C GLN A 209 6.85 1.46 -7.66
N ILE A 210 7.21 2.58 -8.28
CA ILE A 210 7.23 3.86 -7.60
C ILE A 210 5.80 4.30 -7.26
N PHE A 211 4.84 4.21 -8.19
CA PHE A 211 3.43 4.55 -7.91
C PHE A 211 2.86 3.71 -6.76
N TYR A 212 3.17 2.42 -6.73
CA TYR A 212 2.76 1.52 -5.66
C TYR A 212 3.42 1.88 -4.32
N SER A 213 4.75 2.01 -4.29
CA SER A 213 5.52 2.27 -3.06
C SER A 213 5.15 3.59 -2.36
N TYR A 214 4.76 4.60 -3.13
CA TYR A 214 4.35 5.89 -2.58
C TYR A 214 2.85 5.98 -2.25
N GLY A 215 2.06 4.95 -2.56
CA GLY A 215 0.63 4.92 -2.32
C GLY A 215 -0.13 6.02 -3.07
N VAL A 216 0.35 6.38 -4.26
CA VAL A 216 -0.22 7.48 -5.05
C VAL A 216 -1.54 7.03 -5.68
N CYS A 217 -2.52 7.92 -5.74
CA CYS A 217 -3.84 7.71 -6.35
C CYS A 217 -4.73 6.65 -5.69
N THR A 218 -4.33 6.09 -4.56
CA THR A 218 -5.14 5.13 -3.80
C THR A 218 -6.23 5.79 -2.93
N GLY A 219 -6.20 7.11 -2.75
CA GLY A 219 -7.10 7.82 -1.84
C GLY A 219 -6.70 7.77 -0.35
N THR A 220 -5.71 6.95 0.01
CA THR A 220 -5.20 6.86 1.40
C THR A 220 -4.59 8.18 1.86
N LEU A 221 -3.81 8.83 1.00
CA LEU A 221 -3.20 10.13 1.29
C LEU A 221 -4.24 11.24 1.47
N THR A 222 -5.33 11.19 0.71
CA THR A 222 -6.46 12.12 0.86
C THR A 222 -7.15 11.90 2.20
N ALA A 223 -7.40 10.65 2.58
CA ALA A 223 -7.99 10.32 3.87
C ALA A 223 -7.09 10.74 5.05
N LEU A 224 -5.77 10.48 4.99
CA LEU A 224 -4.84 10.93 6.02
C LEU A 224 -4.70 12.46 6.06
N GLY A 225 -4.68 13.10 4.89
CA GLY A 225 -4.64 14.55 4.77
C GLY A 225 -5.85 15.24 5.40
N SER A 226 -7.04 14.60 5.37
CA SER A 226 -8.26 15.15 5.95
C SER A 226 -8.21 15.32 7.48
N TYR A 227 -7.31 14.62 8.15
CA TYR A 227 -7.08 14.74 9.60
C TYR A 227 -6.09 15.85 9.97
N ASN A 228 -5.38 16.42 9.00
CA ASN A 228 -4.45 17.50 9.24
C ASN A 228 -5.19 18.79 9.57
N LYS A 229 -4.55 19.65 10.37
CA LYS A 229 -5.02 21.01 10.54
C LYS A 229 -4.91 21.77 9.22
N TYR A 230 -5.83 22.72 8.99
CA TYR A 230 -5.89 23.48 7.74
C TYR A 230 -4.57 24.23 7.42
N ASP A 231 -3.92 24.78 8.44
CA ASP A 231 -2.67 25.56 8.38
C ASP A 231 -1.39 24.70 8.39
N ASN A 232 -1.52 23.37 8.36
CA ASN A 232 -0.36 22.49 8.33
C ASN A 232 0.42 22.61 7.02
N ASN A 233 1.74 22.54 7.10
CA ASN A 233 2.62 22.64 5.94
C ASN A 233 2.72 21.31 5.17
N CYS A 234 1.68 20.99 4.40
CA CYS A 234 1.63 19.77 3.59
C CYS A 234 2.76 19.65 2.55
N TYR A 235 3.28 20.77 2.06
CA TYR A 235 4.40 20.79 1.12
C TYR A 235 5.68 20.21 1.73
N ARG A 236 6.04 20.73 2.91
CA ARG A 236 7.22 20.26 3.64
C ARG A 236 7.09 18.82 4.09
N ASP A 237 5.91 18.44 4.57
CA ASP A 237 5.64 17.08 5.01
C ASP A 237 5.75 16.07 3.85
N CYS A 238 5.17 16.38 2.69
CA CYS A 238 5.28 15.54 1.50
C CYS A 238 6.72 15.40 1.03
N LEU A 239 7.51 16.49 1.04
CA LEU A 239 8.91 16.44 0.66
C LEU A 239 9.72 15.52 1.59
N TYR A 240 9.54 15.67 2.91
CA TYR A 240 10.21 14.80 3.89
C TYR A 240 9.80 13.34 3.75
N LEU A 241 8.51 13.06 3.56
CA LEU A 241 8.03 11.70 3.37
C LEU A 241 8.59 11.06 2.08
N CYS A 242 8.70 11.83 1.00
CA CYS A 242 9.29 11.34 -0.24
C CYS A 242 10.77 11.04 -0.09
N LEU A 243 11.52 11.93 0.56
CA LEU A 243 12.93 11.72 0.86
C LEU A 243 13.13 10.50 1.77
N LEU A 244 12.35 10.42 2.85
CA LEU A 244 12.42 9.29 3.79
C LEU A 244 12.15 7.96 3.08
N ASN A 245 11.09 7.87 2.27
CA ASN A 245 10.77 6.65 1.53
C ASN A 245 11.90 6.24 0.57
N SER A 246 12.42 7.18 -0.23
CA SER A 246 13.52 6.90 -1.16
C SER A 246 14.80 6.48 -0.45
N MET A 247 15.17 7.18 0.63
CA MET A 247 16.38 6.87 1.40
C MET A 247 16.26 5.52 2.11
N THR A 248 15.09 5.20 2.66
CA THR A 248 14.83 3.90 3.27
C THR A 248 14.98 2.77 2.26
N SER A 249 14.39 2.90 1.07
CA SER A 249 14.51 1.91 0.00
C SER A 249 15.95 1.71 -0.44
N PHE A 250 16.72 2.80 -0.53
CA PHE A 250 18.13 2.76 -0.88
C PHE A 250 18.96 2.03 0.18
N VAL A 251 18.75 2.32 1.45
CA VAL A 251 19.44 1.65 2.58
C VAL A 251 19.03 0.18 2.68
N ALA A 252 17.74 -0.13 2.49
CA ALA A 252 17.24 -1.50 2.47
C ALA A 252 17.89 -2.33 1.35
N GLY A 253 18.15 -1.72 0.18
CA GLY A 253 18.89 -2.35 -0.89
C GLY A 253 20.28 -2.83 -0.45
N PHE A 254 21.04 -2.02 0.28
CA PHE A 254 22.33 -2.45 0.83
C PHE A 254 22.18 -3.65 1.78
N ALA A 255 21.19 -3.63 2.67
CA ALA A 255 20.95 -4.72 3.59
C ALA A 255 20.60 -6.03 2.86
N ILE A 256 19.71 -5.96 1.87
CA ILE A 256 19.27 -7.14 1.12
C ILE A 256 20.38 -7.67 0.23
N PHE A 257 21.04 -6.82 -0.57
CA PHE A 257 22.06 -7.27 -1.50
C PHE A 257 23.36 -7.72 -0.81
N SER A 258 23.69 -7.20 0.37
CA SER A 258 24.81 -7.74 1.16
C SER A 258 24.53 -9.17 1.61
N VAL A 259 23.30 -9.49 1.98
CA VAL A 259 22.86 -10.83 2.37
C VAL A 259 22.79 -11.76 1.15
N LEU A 260 22.31 -11.30 0.01
CA LEU A 260 22.32 -12.06 -1.25
C LEU A 260 23.74 -12.35 -1.73
N GLY A 261 24.66 -11.38 -1.60
CA GLY A 261 26.08 -11.58 -1.91
C GLY A 261 26.72 -12.66 -1.02
N PHE A 262 26.40 -12.67 0.25
CA PHE A 262 26.81 -13.75 1.17
C PHE A 262 26.26 -15.12 0.73
N MET A 263 24.98 -15.19 0.37
CA MET A 263 24.38 -16.44 -0.12
C MET A 263 25.04 -16.94 -1.40
N ALA A 264 25.33 -16.05 -2.33
CA ALA A 264 25.99 -16.37 -3.60
C ALA A 264 27.42 -16.91 -3.37
N ASP A 265 28.16 -16.31 -2.44
CA ASP A 265 29.51 -16.77 -2.07
C ASP A 265 29.49 -18.14 -1.39
N GLU A 266 28.57 -18.37 -0.43
CA GLU A 266 28.42 -19.66 0.26
C GLU A 266 27.98 -20.79 -0.66
N GLN A 267 27.23 -20.49 -1.73
CA GLN A 267 26.74 -21.46 -2.69
C GLN A 267 27.61 -21.60 -3.94
N GLY A 268 28.57 -20.68 -4.12
CA GLY A 268 29.42 -20.64 -5.31
C GLY A 268 28.66 -20.36 -6.61
N MET A 269 27.49 -19.69 -6.53
CA MET A 269 26.63 -19.34 -7.68
C MET A 269 26.65 -17.83 -7.94
N ASP A 270 26.20 -17.43 -9.14
CA ASP A 270 26.02 -16.03 -9.46
C ASP A 270 24.84 -15.44 -8.65
N ILE A 271 24.96 -14.17 -8.25
CA ILE A 271 23.93 -13.44 -7.49
C ILE A 271 22.61 -13.39 -8.26
N SER A 272 22.64 -13.28 -9.58
CA SER A 272 21.46 -13.27 -10.44
C SER A 272 20.64 -14.57 -10.37
N MET A 273 21.28 -15.69 -10.03
CA MET A 273 20.63 -17.00 -9.89
C MET A 273 20.06 -17.23 -8.49
N VAL A 274 20.56 -16.51 -7.50
CA VAL A 274 20.14 -16.61 -6.10
C VAL A 274 19.00 -15.63 -5.77
N ALA A 275 18.91 -14.53 -6.54
CA ALA A 275 17.91 -13.50 -6.32
C ALA A 275 16.52 -13.98 -6.77
N GLU A 276 15.63 -14.12 -5.80
CA GLU A 276 14.22 -14.42 -6.02
C GLU A 276 13.41 -13.12 -6.23
N SER A 277 12.27 -13.23 -6.90
CA SER A 277 11.34 -12.11 -7.10
C SER A 277 10.00 -12.36 -6.39
N GLY A 278 9.24 -11.29 -6.13
CA GLY A 278 7.95 -11.37 -5.47
C GLY A 278 8.04 -11.89 -4.02
N PRO A 279 7.04 -12.65 -3.53
CA PRO A 279 7.04 -13.19 -2.18
C PRO A 279 8.23 -14.09 -1.87
N GLY A 280 8.83 -14.72 -2.88
CA GLY A 280 10.01 -15.58 -2.76
C GLY A 280 11.21 -14.87 -2.13
N LEU A 281 11.40 -13.56 -2.39
CA LEU A 281 12.50 -12.83 -1.77
C LEU A 281 12.42 -12.82 -0.24
N ALA A 282 11.22 -12.60 0.31
CA ALA A 282 11.02 -12.52 1.75
C ALA A 282 10.91 -13.90 2.43
N PHE A 283 10.33 -14.90 1.75
CA PHE A 283 9.97 -16.19 2.34
C PHE A 283 10.83 -17.38 1.88
N ILE A 284 11.69 -17.18 0.88
CA ILE A 284 12.66 -18.17 0.40
C ILE A 284 14.08 -17.64 0.58
N ALA A 285 14.44 -16.54 -0.10
CA ALA A 285 15.82 -16.08 -0.15
C ALA A 285 16.32 -15.63 1.24
N TYR A 286 15.55 -14.82 1.95
CA TYR A 286 15.98 -14.32 3.25
C TYR A 286 16.03 -15.41 4.34
N PRO A 287 15.04 -16.30 4.52
CA PRO A 287 15.14 -17.45 5.43
C PRO A 287 16.32 -18.38 5.12
N ARG A 288 16.63 -18.57 3.83
CA ARG A 288 17.82 -19.33 3.39
C ARG A 288 19.12 -18.69 3.89
N ALA A 289 19.25 -17.38 3.71
CA ALA A 289 20.40 -16.63 4.19
C ALA A 289 20.56 -16.70 5.72
N VAL A 290 19.44 -16.51 6.42
CA VAL A 290 19.42 -16.55 7.90
C VAL A 290 19.82 -17.92 8.43
N ALA A 291 19.42 -19.01 7.77
CA ALA A 291 19.77 -20.37 8.15
C ALA A 291 21.29 -20.62 8.11
N LEU A 292 22.03 -19.89 7.27
CA LEU A 292 23.50 -19.98 7.15
C LEU A 292 24.25 -19.07 8.15
N MET A 293 23.54 -18.17 8.86
CA MET A 293 24.16 -17.24 9.80
C MET A 293 24.32 -17.87 11.19
N PRO A 294 25.30 -17.43 12.01
CA PRO A 294 25.37 -17.80 13.42
C PRO A 294 24.15 -17.26 14.18
N LEU A 295 23.57 -18.05 15.08
CA LEU A 295 22.32 -17.76 15.81
C LEU A 295 21.11 -17.54 14.86
N PRO A 296 20.80 -18.50 14.00
CA PRO A 296 19.81 -18.32 12.94
C PRO A 296 18.41 -18.02 13.48
N GLN A 297 18.02 -18.58 14.63
CA GLN A 297 16.72 -18.32 15.27
C GLN A 297 16.54 -16.84 15.62
N LEU A 298 17.58 -16.21 16.17
CA LEU A 298 17.53 -14.79 16.55
C LEU A 298 17.29 -13.88 15.34
N TRP A 299 18.01 -14.13 14.24
CA TRP A 299 17.88 -13.35 13.02
C TRP A 299 16.54 -13.58 12.32
N ALA A 300 16.04 -14.81 12.34
CA ALA A 300 14.72 -15.14 11.82
C ALA A 300 13.62 -14.38 12.59
N VAL A 301 13.65 -14.43 13.92
CA VAL A 301 12.68 -13.73 14.77
C VAL A 301 12.69 -12.21 14.49
N PHE A 302 13.87 -11.59 14.45
CA PHE A 302 13.98 -10.16 14.17
C PHE A 302 13.44 -9.78 12.79
N PHE A 303 13.76 -10.60 11.79
CA PHE A 303 13.29 -10.36 10.43
C PHE A 303 11.77 -10.47 10.30
N PHE A 304 11.17 -11.52 10.83
CA PHE A 304 9.71 -11.69 10.71
C PHE A 304 8.93 -10.71 11.57
N ILE A 305 9.43 -10.33 12.75
CA ILE A 305 8.81 -9.24 13.55
C ILE A 305 8.88 -7.92 12.76
N MET A 306 9.99 -7.63 12.08
CA MET A 306 10.12 -6.45 11.24
C MET A 306 9.08 -6.44 10.12
N ILE A 307 8.92 -7.55 9.38
CA ILE A 307 7.90 -7.69 8.31
C ILE A 307 6.50 -7.50 8.87
N ILE A 308 6.18 -8.10 10.01
CA ILE A 308 4.86 -7.99 10.65
C ILE A 308 4.56 -6.53 10.97
N PHE A 309 5.47 -5.78 11.56
CA PHE A 309 5.23 -4.37 11.88
C PHE A 309 5.11 -3.48 10.65
N LEU A 310 5.95 -3.70 9.63
CA LEU A 310 5.83 -2.99 8.35
C LEU A 310 4.48 -3.22 7.69
N GLY A 311 4.02 -4.48 7.71
CA GLY A 311 2.75 -4.83 7.10
C GLY A 311 1.55 -4.30 7.88
N LEU A 312 1.57 -4.38 9.21
CA LEU A 312 0.50 -3.86 10.07
C LEU A 312 0.28 -2.36 9.88
N ASP A 313 1.36 -1.57 9.77
CA ASP A 313 1.26 -0.13 9.54
C ASP A 313 0.51 0.21 8.26
N SER A 314 0.83 -0.48 7.16
CA SER A 314 0.15 -0.30 5.88
C SER A 314 -1.33 -0.69 5.97
N GLU A 315 -1.62 -1.81 6.63
CA GLU A 315 -2.97 -2.33 6.81
C GLU A 315 -3.86 -1.37 7.63
N PHE A 316 -3.30 -0.75 8.67
CA PHE A 316 -4.02 0.27 9.45
C PHE A 316 -4.45 1.44 8.59
N VAL A 317 -3.59 1.92 7.71
CA VAL A 317 -3.87 3.05 6.81
C VAL A 317 -4.97 2.71 5.83
N TYR A 318 -4.96 1.52 5.23
CA TYR A 318 -6.00 1.09 4.28
C TYR A 318 -7.37 1.04 4.94
N HIS A 319 -7.48 0.43 6.11
CA HIS A 319 -8.75 0.31 6.83
C HIS A 319 -9.24 1.65 7.38
N GLU A 320 -8.36 2.48 7.90
CA GLU A 320 -8.72 3.82 8.35
C GLU A 320 -9.24 4.67 7.18
N ALA A 321 -8.59 4.62 6.01
CA ALA A 321 -9.02 5.34 4.82
C ALA A 321 -10.40 4.89 4.33
N LEU A 322 -10.66 3.58 4.30
CA LEU A 322 -11.94 3.02 3.87
C LEU A 322 -13.06 3.40 4.85
N VAL A 323 -12.84 3.24 6.16
CA VAL A 323 -13.83 3.59 7.19
C VAL A 323 -14.12 5.09 7.18
N THR A 324 -13.10 5.93 6.97
CA THR A 324 -13.26 7.38 6.87
C THR A 324 -14.07 7.76 5.65
N ALA A 325 -13.77 7.20 4.47
CA ALA A 325 -14.50 7.48 3.26
C ALA A 325 -15.99 7.14 3.38
N ILE A 326 -16.34 5.99 3.97
CA ILE A 326 -17.73 5.58 4.19
C ILE A 326 -18.39 6.45 5.27
N SER A 327 -17.68 6.79 6.34
CA SER A 327 -18.22 7.61 7.43
C SER A 327 -18.53 9.03 6.98
N ASP A 328 -17.70 9.60 6.11
CA ASP A 328 -17.90 10.95 5.56
C ASP A 328 -19.03 10.99 4.53
N MET A 329 -19.36 9.87 3.87
CA MET A 329 -20.53 9.79 3.00
C MET A 329 -21.86 9.84 3.76
N TYR A 330 -21.90 9.27 4.96
CA TYR A 330 -23.11 9.15 5.79
C TYR A 330 -22.87 9.68 7.20
N PRO A 331 -22.54 10.96 7.39
CA PRO A 331 -22.13 11.51 8.68
C PRO A 331 -23.24 11.39 9.72
N SER A 332 -24.50 11.61 9.35
CA SER A 332 -25.65 11.48 10.26
C SER A 332 -25.82 10.06 10.84
N PHE A 333 -25.43 9.04 10.09
CA PHE A 333 -25.52 7.65 10.55
C PHE A 333 -24.33 7.24 11.41
N PHE A 334 -23.11 7.68 11.05
CA PHE A 334 -21.87 7.28 11.72
C PHE A 334 -21.37 8.25 12.80
N GLN A 335 -22.12 9.30 13.16
CA GLN A 335 -21.81 10.21 14.28
C GLN A 335 -21.63 9.45 15.62
N ASN A 336 -22.34 8.34 15.81
CA ASN A 336 -22.16 7.48 16.98
C ASN A 336 -20.91 6.61 16.80
N GLY A 337 -19.88 6.79 17.64
CA GLY A 337 -18.64 6.03 17.59
C GLY A 337 -18.79 4.49 17.61
N HIS A 338 -19.88 3.97 18.19
CA HIS A 338 -20.18 2.54 18.15
C HIS A 338 -20.50 2.02 16.75
N ARG A 339 -21.21 2.79 15.93
CA ARG A 339 -21.54 2.39 14.54
C ARG A 339 -20.31 2.33 13.64
N ARG A 340 -19.35 3.26 13.84
CA ARG A 340 -18.06 3.22 13.16
C ARG A 340 -17.27 1.94 13.51
N LYS A 341 -17.28 1.53 14.77
CA LYS A 341 -16.64 0.29 15.23
C LYS A 341 -17.29 -0.96 14.64
N ILE A 342 -18.63 -0.97 14.53
CA ILE A 342 -19.37 -2.06 13.88
C ILE A 342 -19.04 -2.11 12.38
N LEU A 343 -18.96 -0.96 11.70
CA LEU A 343 -18.56 -0.89 10.30
C LEU A 343 -17.17 -1.50 10.09
N LEU A 344 -16.18 -1.10 10.91
CA LEU A 344 -14.83 -1.67 10.87
C LEU A 344 -14.88 -3.20 11.10
N LEU A 345 -15.62 -3.66 12.09
CA LEU A 345 -15.78 -5.10 12.36
C LEU A 345 -16.35 -5.84 11.14
N LEU A 346 -17.38 -5.29 10.51
CA LEU A 346 -17.99 -5.88 9.33
C LEU A 346 -16.97 -5.97 8.17
N ILE A 347 -16.21 -4.91 7.93
CA ILE A 347 -15.16 -4.90 6.92
C ILE A 347 -14.13 -5.99 7.23
N CYS A 348 -13.62 -6.06 8.46
CA CYS A 348 -12.65 -7.08 8.87
C CYS A 348 -13.19 -8.51 8.68
N VAL A 349 -14.45 -8.78 9.07
CA VAL A 349 -15.06 -10.10 8.93
C VAL A 349 -15.24 -10.48 7.45
N VAL A 350 -15.75 -9.58 6.64
CA VAL A 350 -15.92 -9.83 5.18
C VAL A 350 -14.56 -10.06 4.53
N SER A 351 -13.58 -9.22 4.83
CA SER A 351 -12.22 -9.36 4.28
C SER A 351 -11.53 -10.66 4.76
N PHE A 352 -11.75 -11.07 6.02
CA PHE A 352 -11.29 -12.35 6.52
C PHE A 352 -11.90 -13.53 5.74
N LEU A 353 -13.21 -13.51 5.50
CA LEU A 353 -13.89 -14.58 4.74
C LEU A 353 -13.39 -14.67 3.30
N VAL A 354 -13.16 -13.54 2.64
CA VAL A 354 -12.56 -13.52 1.30
C VAL A 354 -11.09 -13.98 1.36
N GLY A 355 -10.35 -13.56 2.38
CA GLY A 355 -8.95 -13.97 2.61
C GLY A 355 -8.78 -15.47 2.85
N LEU A 356 -9.81 -16.18 3.33
CA LEU A 356 -9.77 -17.65 3.46
C LEU A 356 -9.52 -18.36 2.13
N LEU A 357 -9.94 -17.79 1.01
CA LEU A 357 -9.63 -18.32 -0.33
C LEU A 357 -8.13 -18.28 -0.64
N MET A 358 -7.42 -17.30 -0.08
CA MET A 358 -5.98 -17.10 -0.32
C MET A 358 -5.09 -17.92 0.63
N VAL A 359 -5.66 -18.55 1.65
CA VAL A 359 -4.95 -19.46 2.56
C VAL A 359 -5.30 -20.93 2.31
N THR A 360 -5.84 -21.25 1.14
CA THR A 360 -6.01 -22.62 0.62
C THR A 360 -4.74 -23.09 -0.08
N GLU A 361 -4.71 -24.37 -0.48
CA GLU A 361 -3.60 -24.94 -1.24
C GLU A 361 -3.39 -24.26 -2.60
N GLY A 362 -4.46 -23.79 -3.26
CA GLY A 362 -4.41 -22.95 -4.45
C GLY A 362 -4.36 -21.45 -4.17
N GLY A 363 -4.25 -21.04 -2.91
CA GLY A 363 -4.39 -19.64 -2.47
C GLY A 363 -3.34 -18.68 -3.04
N LEU A 364 -2.11 -19.15 -3.27
CA LEU A 364 -1.05 -18.33 -3.86
C LEU A 364 -1.44 -17.81 -5.26
N TYR A 365 -2.10 -18.64 -6.06
CA TYR A 365 -2.55 -18.23 -7.41
C TYR A 365 -3.59 -17.10 -7.33
N VAL A 366 -4.53 -17.19 -6.38
CA VAL A 366 -5.53 -16.15 -6.14
C VAL A 366 -4.87 -14.87 -5.63
N PHE A 367 -3.94 -14.99 -4.68
CA PHE A 367 -3.16 -13.87 -4.15
C PHE A 367 -2.46 -13.08 -5.26
N LEU A 368 -1.76 -13.79 -6.18
CA LEU A 368 -1.05 -13.14 -7.29
C LEU A 368 -1.99 -12.46 -8.29
N LEU A 369 -3.22 -12.98 -8.48
CA LEU A 369 -4.22 -12.30 -9.30
C LEU A 369 -4.65 -10.97 -8.68
N PHE A 370 -4.86 -10.92 -7.36
CA PHE A 370 -5.18 -9.66 -6.66
C PHE A 370 -4.01 -8.69 -6.74
N ASP A 371 -2.80 -9.13 -6.44
CA ASP A 371 -1.60 -8.30 -6.47
C ASP A 371 -1.37 -7.68 -7.86
N TYR A 372 -1.39 -8.50 -8.90
CA TYR A 372 -1.05 -8.07 -10.26
C TYR A 372 -2.14 -7.24 -10.94
N TYR A 373 -3.43 -7.63 -10.80
CA TYR A 373 -4.52 -7.01 -11.56
C TYR A 373 -5.31 -5.96 -10.77
N ALA A 374 -5.53 -6.17 -9.47
CA ALA A 374 -6.41 -5.29 -8.71
C ALA A 374 -5.70 -4.04 -8.19
N CYS A 375 -4.43 -4.16 -7.78
CA CYS A 375 -3.81 -3.17 -6.91
C CYS A 375 -2.50 -2.59 -7.45
N SER A 376 -2.01 -3.06 -8.59
CA SER A 376 -0.72 -2.62 -9.13
C SER A 376 -0.78 -2.22 -10.60
N GLY A 377 0.34 -1.72 -11.11
CA GLY A 377 0.59 -1.51 -12.54
C GLY A 377 -0.46 -0.64 -13.24
N MET A 378 -1.19 -1.24 -14.14
CA MET A 378 -2.13 -0.53 -15.04
C MET A 378 -3.27 0.15 -14.29
N THR A 379 -3.79 -0.45 -13.20
CA THR A 379 -4.88 0.11 -12.42
C THR A 379 -4.48 1.45 -11.81
N LEU A 380 -3.34 1.51 -11.12
CA LEU A 380 -2.84 2.74 -10.51
C LEU A 380 -2.50 3.82 -11.56
N LEU A 381 -1.92 3.42 -12.69
CA LEU A 381 -1.63 4.34 -13.78
C LEU A 381 -2.89 4.96 -14.38
N ALA A 382 -3.98 4.17 -14.55
CA ALA A 382 -5.26 4.69 -15.01
C ALA A 382 -5.84 5.73 -14.04
N PHE A 383 -5.78 5.47 -12.73
CA PHE A 383 -6.18 6.45 -11.71
C PHE A 383 -5.30 7.69 -11.74
N ALA A 384 -3.97 7.54 -11.89
CA ALA A 384 -3.03 8.66 -11.95
C ALA A 384 -3.30 9.58 -13.17
N ILE A 385 -3.63 9.00 -14.31
CA ILE A 385 -4.00 9.76 -15.52
C ILE A 385 -5.27 10.57 -15.25
N LEU A 386 -6.34 9.91 -14.77
CA LEU A 386 -7.63 10.56 -14.55
C LEU A 386 -7.55 11.63 -13.45
N GLN A 387 -6.82 11.37 -12.39
CA GLN A 387 -6.57 12.32 -11.31
C GLN A 387 -5.79 13.54 -11.81
N SER A 388 -4.70 13.32 -12.54
CA SER A 388 -3.90 14.42 -13.12
C SER A 388 -4.69 15.26 -14.13
N ILE A 389 -5.57 14.66 -14.93
CA ILE A 389 -6.47 15.38 -15.83
C ILE A 389 -7.45 16.23 -15.03
N CYS A 390 -8.07 15.65 -14.00
CA CYS A 390 -9.01 16.37 -13.16
C CYS A 390 -8.33 17.60 -12.50
N VAL A 391 -7.23 17.41 -11.82
CA VAL A 391 -6.57 18.46 -11.04
C VAL A 391 -5.80 19.44 -11.92
N GLY A 392 -5.10 18.94 -12.93
CA GLY A 392 -4.27 19.78 -13.80
C GLY A 392 -5.09 20.66 -14.76
N TRP A 393 -6.24 20.16 -15.25
CA TRP A 393 -6.96 20.78 -16.36
C TRP A 393 -8.41 21.15 -16.01
N VAL A 394 -9.18 20.27 -15.38
CA VAL A 394 -10.61 20.51 -15.11
C VAL A 394 -10.80 21.41 -13.90
N TYR A 395 -10.25 21.05 -12.75
CA TYR A 395 -10.22 21.89 -11.56
C TYR A 395 -9.31 23.10 -11.74
N GLY A 396 -8.16 22.85 -12.35
CA GLY A 396 -7.14 23.82 -12.69
C GLY A 396 -6.00 23.86 -11.67
N ALA A 397 -4.77 23.60 -12.13
CA ALA A 397 -3.57 23.62 -11.33
C ALA A 397 -3.32 24.98 -10.63
N ASP A 398 -3.76 26.09 -11.23
CA ASP A 398 -3.65 27.42 -10.62
C ASP A 398 -4.51 27.54 -9.39
N ARG A 399 -5.74 27.03 -9.43
CA ARG A 399 -6.66 27.03 -8.28
C ARG A 399 -6.14 26.17 -7.15
N LEU A 400 -5.60 24.97 -7.45
CA LEU A 400 -4.97 24.15 -6.41
C LEU A 400 -3.78 24.86 -5.78
N TYR A 401 -3.00 25.58 -6.59
CA TYR A 401 -1.87 26.36 -6.12
C TYR A 401 -2.30 27.48 -5.16
N ASP A 402 -3.35 28.21 -5.51
CA ASP A 402 -3.91 29.29 -4.67
C ASP A 402 -4.46 28.71 -3.35
N ASN A 403 -5.08 27.52 -3.38
CA ASN A 403 -5.55 26.83 -2.18
C ASN A 403 -4.39 26.40 -1.26
N ILE A 404 -3.30 25.90 -1.86
CA ILE A 404 -2.12 25.52 -1.09
C ILE A 404 -1.44 26.75 -0.49
N GLU A 405 -1.32 27.85 -1.24
CA GLU A 405 -0.80 29.13 -0.75
C GLU A 405 -1.61 29.66 0.43
N ASP A 406 -2.94 29.54 0.39
CA ASP A 406 -3.82 29.93 1.50
C ASP A 406 -3.59 29.07 2.75
N MET A 407 -3.41 27.76 2.58
CA MET A 407 -3.15 26.82 3.70
C MET A 407 -1.79 27.05 4.36
N ILE A 408 -0.71 27.18 3.55
CA ILE A 408 0.67 27.18 4.08
C ILE A 408 1.28 28.59 4.23
N GLY A 409 0.60 29.62 3.68
CA GLY A 409 1.02 31.03 3.78
C GLY A 409 2.10 31.47 2.78
N TYR A 410 2.59 30.60 1.93
CA TYR A 410 3.56 30.91 0.87
C TYR A 410 3.33 30.06 -0.37
N ARG A 411 3.81 30.51 -1.51
CA ARG A 411 3.65 29.80 -2.79
C ARG A 411 4.75 28.75 -2.96
N PRO A 412 4.41 27.44 -3.16
CA PRO A 412 5.40 26.40 -3.43
C PRO A 412 6.18 26.66 -4.72
N TRP A 413 7.21 25.86 -4.99
CA TRP A 413 8.00 25.97 -6.21
C TRP A 413 7.15 25.75 -7.48
N PRO A 414 7.27 26.58 -8.51
CA PRO A 414 6.47 26.50 -9.76
C PRO A 414 6.55 25.16 -10.48
N HIS A 415 7.61 24.40 -10.21
CA HIS A 415 7.84 23.06 -10.75
C HIS A 415 6.69 22.10 -10.46
N MET A 416 6.05 22.16 -9.26
CA MET A 416 4.93 21.29 -8.90
C MET A 416 3.74 21.46 -9.85
N LYS A 417 3.40 22.72 -10.18
CA LYS A 417 2.35 23.04 -11.14
C LYS A 417 2.65 22.47 -12.53
N PHE A 418 3.91 22.56 -12.98
CA PHE A 418 4.34 21.99 -14.25
C PHE A 418 4.22 20.46 -14.24
N CYS A 419 4.56 19.81 -13.12
CA CYS A 419 4.39 18.36 -12.96
C CYS A 419 2.93 17.97 -13.09
N TRP A 420 2.00 18.58 -12.35
CA TRP A 420 0.57 18.25 -12.40
C TRP A 420 -0.05 18.45 -13.78
N LYS A 421 0.36 19.51 -14.48
CA LYS A 421 -0.27 19.89 -15.74
C LYS A 421 0.28 19.12 -16.95
N TYR A 422 1.56 18.76 -16.95
CA TYR A 422 2.22 18.21 -18.13
C TYR A 422 2.98 16.92 -17.84
N MET A 423 3.91 16.92 -16.88
CA MET A 423 4.84 15.79 -16.70
C MET A 423 4.12 14.52 -16.25
N THR A 424 3.27 14.62 -15.21
CA THR A 424 2.54 13.46 -14.68
C THR A 424 1.63 12.82 -15.72
N PRO A 425 0.72 13.55 -16.40
CA PRO A 425 -0.14 12.95 -17.41
C PRO A 425 0.65 12.37 -18.58
N ILE A 426 1.69 13.04 -19.09
CA ILE A 426 2.50 12.54 -20.21
C ILE A 426 3.20 11.23 -19.85
N ILE A 427 3.86 11.19 -18.70
CA ILE A 427 4.59 9.98 -18.26
C ILE A 427 3.61 8.84 -17.97
N CYS A 428 2.52 9.11 -17.26
CA CYS A 428 1.52 8.08 -16.95
C CYS A 428 0.83 7.54 -18.21
N ILE A 429 0.46 8.39 -19.16
CA ILE A 429 -0.14 7.95 -20.43
C ILE A 429 0.89 7.16 -21.24
N GLY A 430 2.13 7.64 -21.34
CA GLY A 430 3.20 6.93 -22.05
C GLY A 430 3.44 5.54 -21.47
N THR A 431 3.58 5.45 -20.15
CA THR A 431 3.77 4.16 -19.45
C THR A 431 2.54 3.25 -19.60
N PHE A 432 1.33 3.80 -19.50
CA PHE A 432 0.09 3.05 -19.65
C PHE A 432 -0.08 2.47 -21.06
N VAL A 433 0.15 3.29 -22.10
CA VAL A 433 0.07 2.84 -23.49
C VAL A 433 1.14 1.77 -23.76
N PHE A 434 2.37 1.98 -23.27
CA PHE A 434 3.42 0.99 -23.40
C PHE A 434 3.07 -0.33 -22.70
N SER A 435 2.49 -0.27 -21.48
CA SER A 435 2.00 -1.46 -20.75
C SER A 435 0.91 -2.21 -21.51
N LEU A 436 0.05 -1.50 -22.27
CA LEU A 436 -0.96 -2.14 -23.13
C LEU A 436 -0.34 -2.82 -24.35
N VAL A 437 0.64 -2.17 -24.99
CA VAL A 437 1.31 -2.70 -26.20
C VAL A 437 2.18 -3.90 -25.88
N LYS A 438 2.86 -3.88 -24.74
CA LYS A 438 3.77 -4.93 -24.25
C LYS A 438 3.15 -5.77 -23.14
N TYR A 439 1.82 -5.90 -23.15
CA TYR A 439 1.13 -6.68 -22.15
C TYR A 439 1.66 -8.11 -22.09
N THR A 440 2.18 -8.50 -20.95
CA THR A 440 2.60 -9.87 -20.64
C THR A 440 1.61 -10.45 -19.64
N PRO A 441 0.93 -11.56 -19.98
CA PRO A 441 0.02 -12.20 -19.04
C PRO A 441 0.78 -12.69 -17.81
N LEU A 442 0.13 -12.65 -16.65
CA LEU A 442 0.70 -13.15 -15.40
C LEU A 442 1.04 -14.62 -15.49
N LYS A 443 2.26 -14.99 -15.10
CA LYS A 443 2.73 -16.37 -14.99
C LYS A 443 3.39 -16.57 -13.62
N LEU A 444 3.15 -17.71 -12.97
CA LEU A 444 3.87 -18.05 -11.75
C LEU A 444 5.20 -18.73 -12.12
N ASN A 445 6.32 -18.19 -11.61
CA ASN A 445 7.70 -18.69 -11.83
C ASN A 445 8.05 -18.90 -13.33
N ASN A 446 7.42 -18.15 -14.25
CA ASN A 446 7.53 -18.29 -15.70
C ASN A 446 7.16 -19.69 -16.25
N LEU A 447 6.56 -20.57 -15.45
CA LEU A 447 6.22 -21.95 -15.79
C LEU A 447 4.70 -22.18 -15.86
N TYR A 448 3.94 -21.69 -14.86
CA TYR A 448 2.50 -21.90 -14.81
C TYR A 448 1.75 -20.78 -15.54
N GLU A 449 0.90 -21.15 -16.50
CA GLU A 449 -0.01 -20.25 -17.21
C GLU A 449 -1.42 -20.40 -16.64
N TYR A 450 -2.05 -19.26 -16.33
CA TYR A 450 -3.42 -19.26 -15.83
C TYR A 450 -4.41 -19.69 -16.92
N PRO A 451 -5.50 -20.39 -16.56
CA PRO A 451 -6.59 -20.67 -17.48
C PRO A 451 -7.26 -19.35 -17.94
N TRP A 452 -7.94 -19.39 -19.08
CA TRP A 452 -8.59 -18.20 -19.65
C TRP A 452 -9.53 -17.47 -18.67
N TRP A 453 -10.25 -18.22 -17.83
CA TRP A 453 -11.14 -17.63 -16.82
C TRP A 453 -10.36 -16.92 -15.69
N GLY A 454 -9.16 -17.36 -15.38
CA GLY A 454 -8.27 -16.68 -14.42
C GLY A 454 -7.86 -15.29 -14.93
N TYR A 455 -7.50 -15.17 -16.20
CA TYR A 455 -7.26 -13.88 -16.84
C TYR A 455 -8.52 -13.02 -16.91
N ALA A 456 -9.69 -13.62 -17.19
CA ALA A 456 -10.96 -12.91 -17.17
C ALA A 456 -11.30 -12.36 -15.78
N LEU A 457 -11.03 -13.14 -14.72
CA LEU A 457 -11.19 -12.70 -13.32
C LEU A 457 -10.24 -11.54 -12.99
N GLY A 458 -8.96 -11.61 -13.41
CA GLY A 458 -8.02 -10.51 -13.27
C GLY A 458 -8.50 -9.24 -13.98
N GLY A 459 -8.95 -9.39 -15.24
CA GLY A 459 -9.57 -8.29 -15.99
C GLY A 459 -10.80 -7.69 -15.28
N PHE A 460 -11.63 -8.53 -14.66
CA PHE A 460 -12.76 -8.07 -13.85
C PHE A 460 -12.28 -7.23 -12.64
N PHE A 461 -11.24 -7.62 -11.93
CA PHE A 461 -10.70 -6.83 -10.82
C PHE A 461 -10.24 -5.45 -11.28
N THR A 462 -9.48 -5.37 -12.36
CA THR A 462 -9.03 -4.09 -12.94
C THR A 462 -10.23 -3.22 -13.37
N LEU A 463 -11.19 -3.79 -14.09
CA LEU A 463 -12.35 -3.06 -14.61
C LEU A 463 -13.32 -2.66 -13.51
N SER A 464 -13.50 -3.47 -12.46
CA SER A 464 -14.43 -3.17 -11.36
C SER A 464 -14.09 -1.87 -10.63
N SER A 465 -12.81 -1.50 -10.57
CA SER A 465 -12.35 -0.24 -9.98
C SER A 465 -12.27 0.89 -11.02
N THR A 466 -11.66 0.66 -12.18
CA THR A 466 -11.37 1.71 -13.16
C THR A 466 -12.62 2.18 -13.91
N MET A 467 -13.56 1.28 -14.22
CA MET A 467 -14.80 1.63 -14.94
C MET A 467 -15.79 2.44 -14.11
N LEU A 468 -15.63 2.48 -12.79
CA LEU A 468 -16.48 3.33 -11.94
C LEU A 468 -16.35 4.83 -12.28
N VAL A 469 -15.18 5.26 -12.75
CA VAL A 469 -14.97 6.66 -13.11
C VAL A 469 -15.82 7.06 -14.31
N PRO A 470 -15.69 6.42 -15.50
CA PRO A 470 -16.53 6.77 -16.64
C PRO A 470 -18.01 6.48 -16.41
N LEU A 471 -18.36 5.41 -15.69
CA LEU A 471 -19.76 5.12 -15.35
C LEU A 471 -20.36 6.22 -14.46
N TRP A 472 -19.60 6.71 -13.47
CA TRP A 472 -20.04 7.82 -12.64
C TRP A 472 -20.19 9.10 -13.47
N MET A 473 -19.26 9.41 -14.37
CA MET A 473 -19.37 10.58 -15.25
C MET A 473 -20.66 10.54 -16.07
N VAL A 474 -20.98 9.40 -16.67
CA VAL A 474 -22.21 9.20 -17.44
C VAL A 474 -23.43 9.37 -16.52
N TYR A 475 -23.46 8.71 -15.37
CA TYR A 475 -24.56 8.81 -14.41
C TYR A 475 -24.80 10.25 -13.93
N ALA A 476 -23.73 10.94 -13.50
CA ALA A 476 -23.81 12.32 -13.03
C ALA A 476 -24.31 13.26 -14.13
N PHE A 477 -23.86 13.06 -15.37
CA PHE A 477 -24.29 13.83 -16.52
C PHE A 477 -25.79 13.65 -16.84
N TYR A 478 -26.30 12.41 -16.74
CA TYR A 478 -27.73 12.15 -16.94
C TYR A 478 -28.61 12.73 -15.82
N LYS A 479 -28.13 12.65 -14.57
CA LYS A 479 -28.89 13.12 -13.41
C LYS A 479 -28.97 14.64 -13.30
N THR A 480 -28.00 15.37 -13.84
CA THR A 480 -27.95 16.84 -13.75
C THR A 480 -28.88 17.47 -14.76
N PRO A 481 -29.86 18.32 -14.35
CA PRO A 481 -30.79 18.99 -15.27
C PRO A 481 -30.07 20.12 -16.03
N GLY A 482 -30.59 20.46 -17.21
CA GLY A 482 -30.12 21.59 -18.01
C GLY A 482 -29.52 21.18 -19.37
N SER A 483 -29.03 22.17 -20.12
CA SER A 483 -28.33 21.94 -21.39
C SER A 483 -26.98 21.28 -21.17
N ILE A 484 -26.39 20.67 -22.19
CA ILE A 484 -25.07 19.99 -22.11
C ILE A 484 -24.00 20.91 -21.51
N SER A 485 -23.95 22.17 -21.99
CA SER A 485 -22.97 23.15 -21.49
C SER A 485 -23.22 23.52 -20.02
N GLN A 486 -24.47 23.65 -19.59
CA GLN A 486 -24.82 23.93 -18.19
C GLN A 486 -24.48 22.75 -17.30
N ARG A 487 -24.79 21.52 -17.70
CA ARG A 487 -24.43 20.29 -16.96
C ARG A 487 -22.92 20.18 -16.73
N MET A 488 -22.12 20.35 -17.80
CA MET A 488 -20.67 20.35 -17.70
C MET A 488 -20.15 21.42 -16.74
N LYS A 489 -20.70 22.66 -16.86
CA LYS A 489 -20.29 23.74 -15.96
C LYS A 489 -20.61 23.43 -14.50
N THR A 490 -21.82 22.93 -14.21
CA THR A 490 -22.23 22.56 -12.83
C THR A 490 -21.38 21.43 -12.29
N LEU A 491 -21.10 20.37 -13.07
CA LEU A 491 -20.33 19.21 -12.62
C LEU A 491 -18.84 19.48 -12.48
N CYS A 492 -18.29 20.50 -13.15
CA CYS A 492 -16.89 20.90 -13.03
C CYS A 492 -16.69 22.09 -12.08
N THR A 493 -17.76 22.62 -11.47
CA THR A 493 -17.65 23.73 -10.50
C THR A 493 -17.49 23.16 -9.10
N PRO A 494 -16.48 23.59 -8.32
CA PRO A 494 -16.32 23.19 -6.93
C PRO A 494 -17.51 23.62 -6.06
N ALA A 495 -17.72 22.91 -4.96
CA ALA A 495 -18.74 23.22 -3.98
C ALA A 495 -18.52 24.61 -3.34
N GLU A 496 -19.61 25.32 -3.04
CA GLU A 496 -19.55 26.69 -2.48
C GLU A 496 -19.11 26.71 -1.01
N ASP A 497 -19.20 25.60 -0.30
CA ASP A 497 -18.79 25.45 1.11
C ASP A 497 -17.28 25.25 1.30
N LEU A 498 -16.48 25.27 0.23
CA LEU A 498 -15.04 25.20 0.31
C LEU A 498 -14.45 26.55 0.76
N PRO A 499 -13.31 26.54 1.50
CA PRO A 499 -12.58 27.76 1.84
C PRO A 499 -12.28 28.57 0.57
N ASN A 500 -12.51 29.88 0.62
CA ASN A 500 -12.24 30.76 -0.52
C ASN A 500 -10.98 31.58 -0.25
N PRO A 501 -9.84 31.33 -0.93
CA PRO A 501 -8.59 32.04 -0.68
C PRO A 501 -8.64 33.54 -0.93
N LYS A 502 -9.64 34.04 -1.67
CA LYS A 502 -9.84 35.47 -1.93
C LYS A 502 -10.73 36.18 -0.90
N SER A 503 -11.30 35.45 0.06
CA SER A 503 -12.05 36.03 1.16
C SER A 503 -11.09 36.53 2.27
N PRO A 504 -11.33 37.70 2.90
CA PRO A 504 -10.48 38.16 3.99
C PRO A 504 -10.42 37.10 5.09
N LYS A 505 -9.21 36.72 5.48
CA LYS A 505 -8.94 35.78 6.57
C LYS A 505 -9.76 36.16 7.79
N GLY A 506 -10.70 35.34 8.20
CA GLY A 506 -11.11 35.42 9.59
C GLY A 506 -12.57 35.50 9.96
N VAL A 507 -13.49 34.74 9.37
CA VAL A 507 -14.81 34.59 10.03
C VAL A 507 -15.41 33.18 9.91
N LEU A 508 -15.02 32.36 8.96
CA LEU A 508 -15.70 31.06 8.77
C LEU A 508 -14.93 29.81 9.25
N ALA A 509 -13.63 29.89 9.45
CA ALA A 509 -12.85 28.73 9.92
C ALA A 509 -13.01 28.48 11.43
N SER A 510 -13.42 29.49 12.22
CA SER A 510 -13.66 29.33 13.67
C SER A 510 -15.03 28.74 13.99
N CYS A 511 -16.03 28.90 13.12
CA CYS A 511 -17.39 28.45 13.42
C CYS A 511 -17.62 26.95 13.31
N THR A 512 -16.80 26.19 12.56
CA THR A 512 -17.00 24.73 12.38
C THR A 512 -16.25 23.89 13.39
N PHE A 513 -15.20 24.40 14.02
CA PHE A 513 -14.40 23.62 14.98
C PHE A 513 -14.74 23.92 16.45
N GLU A 514 -15.14 25.15 16.78
CA GLU A 514 -15.59 25.51 18.13
C GLU A 514 -16.95 24.88 18.46
N THR A 515 -17.86 24.73 17.47
CA THR A 515 -19.14 24.02 17.66
C THR A 515 -18.97 22.54 17.99
N PHE A 516 -17.86 21.89 17.61
CA PHE A 516 -17.64 20.48 17.94
C PHE A 516 -17.02 20.26 19.32
N THR A 517 -16.21 21.20 19.81
CA THR A 517 -15.63 21.15 21.16
C THR A 517 -16.65 21.61 22.22
N ASP A 518 -17.43 22.63 21.90
CA ASP A 518 -18.46 23.15 22.83
C ASP A 518 -19.68 22.20 22.97
N LEU A 519 -20.04 21.45 21.94
CA LEU A 519 -21.07 20.42 22.07
C LEU A 519 -20.63 19.20 22.89
N GLN A 520 -19.34 18.94 23.02
CA GLN A 520 -18.83 17.90 23.91
C GLN A 520 -18.75 18.38 25.38
N THR A 521 -18.47 19.65 25.61
CA THR A 521 -18.45 20.25 26.95
C THR A 521 -19.85 20.52 27.51
N LEU A 522 -20.81 20.92 26.67
CA LEU A 522 -22.21 21.13 27.09
C LEU A 522 -22.98 19.83 27.39
N ARG A 523 -22.51 18.68 26.95
CA ARG A 523 -23.10 17.38 27.34
C ARG A 523 -22.56 16.79 28.65
N GLN A 524 -21.57 17.40 29.27
CA GLN A 524 -21.04 16.99 30.58
C GLN A 524 -21.66 17.74 31.76
N HIS A 525 -22.43 18.80 31.49
CA HIS A 525 -23.17 19.50 32.54
C HIS A 525 -24.66 19.15 32.48
N SER A 526 -25.20 18.73 33.64
CA SER A 526 -26.60 18.41 33.86
C SER A 526 -27.49 19.66 33.64
N PRO A 527 -28.77 19.49 33.26
CA PRO A 527 -29.69 20.62 33.00
C PRO A 527 -29.90 21.57 34.20
N GLU A 528 -29.47 21.18 35.41
CA GLU A 528 -29.62 22.02 36.62
C GLU A 528 -28.55 23.11 36.74
N ASP A 529 -27.40 22.99 36.08
CA ASP A 529 -26.30 23.97 36.18
C ASP A 529 -26.50 25.19 35.29
N VAL A 530 -27.40 25.14 34.31
CA VAL A 530 -27.66 26.26 33.37
C VAL A 530 -28.61 27.29 34.01
N LEU A 531 -29.47 26.89 34.93
CA LEU A 531 -30.41 27.81 35.58
C LEU A 531 -29.80 28.64 36.70
N THR A 532 -28.67 28.22 37.28
CA THR A 532 -27.96 28.98 38.32
C THR A 532 -27.01 30.06 37.80
N ALA A 533 -26.61 30.02 36.53
CA ALA A 533 -25.74 31.01 35.91
C ALA A 533 -26.48 32.25 35.39
N GLN A 534 -27.79 32.15 35.14
CA GLN A 534 -28.60 33.32 34.73
C GLN A 534 -29.09 34.20 35.90
N SER A 535 -29.14 33.66 37.12
CA SER A 535 -29.58 34.42 38.32
C SER A 535 -28.47 35.30 38.97
N LYS A 536 -27.25 35.33 38.43
CA LYS A 536 -26.15 36.17 38.94
C LYS A 536 -25.73 37.34 38.03
N LYS A 537 -26.56 37.67 37.04
CA LYS A 537 -26.33 38.80 36.12
C LYS A 537 -27.55 39.76 36.07
N GLU A 538 -28.40 39.78 37.09
CA GLU A 538 -29.29 40.89 37.40
C GLU A 538 -28.86 41.63 38.67
#